data_46b8e56b022e6c690939fb4e7deeb5ca
#
_entry.id   46b8e56b022e6c690939fb4e7deeb5ca
#
_cell.length_a   1.000
_cell.length_b   1.000
_cell.length_c   1.000
_cell.angle_alpha   90.00
_cell.angle_beta   90.00
_cell.angle_gamma   90.00
#
_symmetry.space_group_name_H-M   'P 1'
#
loop_
_entity.id
_entity.type
_entity.pdbx_description
1 polymer ?
#
loop_
_entity_poly.entity_id
_entity_poly.type
_entity_poly.pdbx_seq_one_letter_code
_entity_poly.pdbx_strand_id
1 'polypeptide(L)'
;MKSTIIIVSHVVNDAVTHGFVPTAKAMGLHVVLVTDQKLNHLKLANEDDRFNPDEILECDVFNPLELIEIITEQDLEPHAVFSNSDHLQTSTAICAQFFGLPAKDWNVTLKAKNKYLTRQVLNEKSLPNTQSVLLSRESAPVFDFDFPVVAKPKEGVASLDVQPDRR
;
A
#
# COMPACT_ATOMS: atom_id res chain seq x y z
N MET A 1 -21.85 8.31 18.37
CA MET A 1 -20.60 8.80 17.72
C MET A 1 -20.66 8.41 16.25
N LYS A 2 -20.04 9.20 15.36
CA LYS A 2 -19.92 8.81 13.95
C LYS A 2 -18.92 7.66 13.82
N SER A 3 -19.18 6.71 12.91
CA SER A 3 -18.19 5.67 12.59
C SER A 3 -16.98 6.30 11.91
N THR A 4 -15.77 5.92 12.36
CA THR A 4 -14.50 6.48 11.85
C THR A 4 -13.92 5.57 10.78
N ILE A 5 -13.55 6.14 9.64
CA ILE A 5 -12.75 5.47 8.62
C ILE A 5 -11.36 6.10 8.54
N ILE A 6 -10.33 5.26 8.59
CA ILE A 6 -8.95 5.66 8.34
C ILE A 6 -8.63 5.39 6.87
N ILE A 7 -8.29 6.44 6.13
CA ILE A 7 -7.82 6.33 4.74
C ILE A 7 -6.30 6.53 4.75
N VAL A 8 -5.56 5.52 4.33
CA VAL A 8 -4.08 5.56 4.29
C VAL A 8 -3.65 5.86 2.86
N SER A 9 -2.94 6.97 2.66
CA SER A 9 -2.49 7.45 1.35
C SER A 9 -1.07 8.00 1.40
N HIS A 10 -0.24 7.63 0.43
CA HIS A 10 1.10 8.20 0.27
C HIS A 10 1.01 9.53 -0.49
N VAL A 11 0.83 9.47 -1.80
CA VAL A 11 0.72 10.66 -2.65
C VAL A 11 -0.72 11.11 -2.80
N VAL A 12 -0.89 12.40 -3.06
CA VAL A 12 -2.18 12.96 -3.51
C VAL A 12 -2.59 12.25 -4.80
N ASN A 13 -3.81 11.72 -4.84
CA ASN A 13 -4.37 11.08 -6.03
C ASN A 13 -5.90 11.25 -6.10
N ASP A 14 -6.41 11.36 -7.32
CA ASP A 14 -7.80 11.67 -7.60
C ASP A 14 -8.80 10.67 -6.99
N ALA A 15 -8.44 9.40 -6.90
CA ALA A 15 -9.32 8.40 -6.32
C ALA A 15 -9.58 8.67 -4.83
N VAL A 16 -8.57 9.11 -4.08
CA VAL A 16 -8.71 9.49 -2.68
C VAL A 16 -9.41 10.84 -2.56
N THR A 17 -8.96 11.84 -3.31
CA THR A 17 -9.36 13.23 -3.14
C THR A 17 -10.76 13.52 -3.69
N HIS A 18 -11.11 12.96 -4.84
CA HIS A 18 -12.40 13.20 -5.51
C HIS A 18 -13.37 12.01 -5.40
N GLY A 19 -12.90 10.88 -4.91
CA GLY A 19 -13.70 9.65 -4.76
C GLY A 19 -13.92 9.28 -3.29
N PHE A 20 -12.93 8.70 -2.64
CA PHE A 20 -13.13 8.06 -1.33
C PHE A 20 -13.45 9.04 -0.20
N VAL A 21 -12.73 10.15 -0.08
CA VAL A 21 -12.98 11.15 0.98
C VAL A 21 -14.37 11.76 0.84
N PRO A 22 -14.77 12.34 -0.32
CA PRO A 22 -16.12 12.90 -0.47
C PRO A 22 -17.23 11.88 -0.26
N THR A 23 -17.04 10.64 -0.75
CA THR A 23 -18.04 9.58 -0.58
C THR A 23 -18.20 9.18 0.89
N ALA A 24 -17.11 8.98 1.61
CA ALA A 24 -17.14 8.65 3.04
C ALA A 24 -17.82 9.79 3.85
N LYS A 25 -17.51 11.05 3.52
CA LYS A 25 -18.18 12.22 4.12
C LYS A 25 -19.69 12.23 3.83
N ALA A 26 -20.09 11.97 2.58
CA ALA A 26 -21.51 11.88 2.20
C ALA A 26 -22.26 10.74 2.92
N MET A 27 -21.56 9.67 3.27
CA MET A 27 -22.08 8.59 4.13
C MET A 27 -22.18 8.96 5.60
N GLY A 28 -21.75 10.15 6.00
CA GLY A 28 -21.77 10.64 7.38
C GLY A 28 -20.65 10.07 8.26
N LEU A 29 -19.60 9.49 7.67
CA LEU A 29 -18.46 8.95 8.40
C LEU A 29 -17.55 10.10 8.90
N HIS A 30 -16.84 9.83 9.98
CA HIS A 30 -15.66 10.61 10.40
C HIS A 30 -14.46 10.12 9.61
N VAL A 31 -13.88 10.98 8.80
CA VAL A 31 -12.82 10.62 7.84
C VAL A 31 -11.48 11.14 8.32
N VAL A 32 -10.58 10.22 8.66
CA VAL A 32 -9.19 10.52 9.03
C VAL A 32 -8.28 10.06 7.89
N LEU A 33 -7.52 10.98 7.31
CA LEU A 33 -6.47 10.68 6.35
C LEU A 33 -5.13 10.51 7.07
N VAL A 34 -4.46 9.39 6.89
CA VAL A 34 -3.09 9.17 7.38
C VAL A 34 -2.14 9.13 6.19
N THR A 35 -1.08 9.93 6.23
CA THR A 35 -0.17 10.14 5.09
C THR A 35 1.24 10.49 5.57
N ASP A 36 2.25 10.20 4.78
CA ASP A 36 3.64 10.68 4.94
C ASP A 36 3.91 11.98 4.15
N GLN A 37 2.87 12.57 3.53
CA GLN A 37 2.95 13.80 2.75
C GLN A 37 1.88 14.83 3.20
N LYS A 38 1.79 15.06 4.49
CA LYS A 38 0.76 15.89 5.11
C LYS A 38 0.63 17.28 4.47
N LEU A 39 1.76 17.95 4.22
CA LEU A 39 1.75 19.30 3.64
C LEU A 39 1.09 19.34 2.26
N ASN A 40 1.32 18.33 1.42
CA ASN A 40 0.71 18.24 0.09
C ASN A 40 -0.81 18.05 0.17
N HIS A 41 -1.26 17.20 1.08
CA HIS A 41 -2.68 16.97 1.31
C HIS A 41 -3.38 18.20 1.94
N LEU A 42 -2.74 18.87 2.90
CA LEU A 42 -3.25 20.11 3.49
C LEU A 42 -3.38 21.24 2.45
N LYS A 43 -2.38 21.36 1.56
CA LYS A 43 -2.45 22.34 0.47
C LYS A 43 -3.68 22.10 -0.41
N LEU A 44 -3.90 20.85 -0.83
CA LEU A 44 -5.06 20.51 -1.63
C LEU A 44 -6.39 20.74 -0.86
N ALA A 45 -6.47 20.39 0.41
CA ALA A 45 -7.66 20.61 1.22
C ALA A 45 -8.02 22.09 1.35
N ASN A 46 -7.05 22.99 1.23
CA ASN A 46 -7.29 24.45 1.19
C ASN A 46 -7.67 24.96 -0.21
N GLU A 47 -7.38 24.21 -1.26
CA GLU A 47 -7.65 24.60 -2.66
C GLU A 47 -8.92 23.95 -3.24
N ASP A 48 -9.36 22.81 -2.70
CA ASP A 48 -10.53 22.07 -3.19
C ASP A 48 -11.44 21.62 -2.02
N ASP A 49 -12.56 22.28 -1.86
CA ASP A 49 -13.55 22.01 -0.81
C ASP A 49 -14.14 20.59 -0.85
N ARG A 50 -13.99 19.89 -1.96
CA ARG A 50 -14.43 18.47 -2.09
C ARG A 50 -13.51 17.51 -1.32
N PHE A 51 -12.25 17.88 -1.17
CA PHE A 51 -11.28 17.13 -0.38
C PHE A 51 -11.22 17.70 1.04
N ASN A 52 -12.14 17.27 1.89
CA ASN A 52 -12.31 17.78 3.25
C ASN A 52 -12.33 16.65 4.30
N PRO A 53 -11.25 15.87 4.48
CA PRO A 53 -11.18 14.93 5.58
C PRO A 53 -11.34 15.69 6.92
N ASP A 54 -11.88 15.03 7.96
CA ASP A 54 -12.03 15.65 9.27
C ASP A 54 -10.66 15.87 9.93
N GLU A 55 -9.71 14.97 9.68
CA GLU A 55 -8.35 15.06 10.21
C GLU A 55 -7.33 14.58 9.17
N ILE A 56 -6.11 15.15 9.21
CA ILE A 56 -4.95 14.69 8.44
C ILE A 56 -3.80 14.45 9.41
N LEU A 57 -3.42 13.18 9.59
CA LEU A 57 -2.33 12.74 10.45
C LEU A 57 -1.10 12.38 9.62
N GLU A 58 0.08 12.48 10.21
CA GLU A 58 1.36 12.23 9.51
C GLU A 58 2.17 11.15 10.21
N CYS A 59 2.53 10.12 9.45
CA CYS A 59 3.51 9.11 9.86
C CYS A 59 4.10 8.44 8.60
N ASP A 60 5.10 7.57 8.75
CA ASP A 60 5.52 6.69 7.66
C ASP A 60 4.44 5.63 7.39
N VAL A 61 3.63 5.86 6.36
CA VAL A 61 2.53 4.95 5.97
C VAL A 61 2.99 3.59 5.46
N PHE A 62 4.28 3.42 5.17
CA PHE A 62 4.85 2.12 4.81
C PHE A 62 5.21 1.29 6.04
N ASN A 63 5.32 1.93 7.21
CA ASN A 63 5.58 1.29 8.49
C ASN A 63 4.25 0.99 9.22
N PRO A 64 3.81 -0.26 9.32
CA PRO A 64 2.54 -0.59 9.98
C PRO A 64 2.52 -0.25 11.47
N LEU A 65 3.67 -0.22 12.15
CA LEU A 65 3.75 0.13 13.57
C LEU A 65 3.45 1.61 13.78
N GLU A 66 4.02 2.49 12.96
CA GLU A 66 3.72 3.93 13.03
C GLU A 66 2.26 4.24 12.71
N LEU A 67 1.64 3.50 11.77
CA LEU A 67 0.19 3.61 11.52
C LEU A 67 -0.63 3.25 12.76
N ILE A 68 -0.26 2.18 13.47
CA ILE A 68 -0.94 1.76 14.70
C ILE A 68 -0.73 2.79 15.81
N GLU A 69 0.51 3.24 15.99
CA GLU A 69 0.89 4.20 17.02
C GLU A 69 0.11 5.51 16.87
N ILE A 70 0.14 6.12 15.68
CA ILE A 70 -0.54 7.42 15.47
C ILE A 70 -2.06 7.33 15.68
N ILE A 71 -2.71 6.23 15.25
CA ILE A 71 -4.14 6.03 15.46
C ILE A 71 -4.45 5.87 16.96
N THR A 72 -3.60 5.13 17.69
CA THR A 72 -3.76 4.90 19.14
C THR A 72 -3.51 6.17 19.94
N GLU A 73 -2.47 6.95 19.60
CA GLU A 73 -2.13 8.20 20.29
C GLU A 73 -3.22 9.27 20.15
N GLN A 74 -4.01 9.22 19.09
CA GLN A 74 -5.15 10.12 18.88
C GLN A 74 -6.47 9.58 19.47
N ASP A 75 -6.42 8.51 20.28
CA ASP A 75 -7.60 7.85 20.87
C ASP A 75 -8.70 7.54 19.82
N LEU A 76 -8.30 7.21 18.59
CA LEU A 76 -9.24 6.90 17.53
C LEU A 76 -9.71 5.45 17.62
N GLU A 77 -11.03 5.25 17.52
CA GLU A 77 -11.66 3.94 17.39
C GLU A 77 -12.08 3.70 15.92
N PRO A 78 -11.19 3.16 15.07
CA PRO A 78 -11.51 2.96 13.68
C PRO A 78 -12.53 1.84 13.48
N HIS A 79 -13.46 2.04 12.55
CA HIS A 79 -14.41 1.04 12.07
C HIS A 79 -13.93 0.42 10.75
N ALA A 80 -13.03 1.10 10.04
CA ALA A 80 -12.35 0.59 8.87
C ALA A 80 -10.99 1.27 8.69
N VAL A 81 -10.00 0.51 8.18
CA VAL A 81 -8.72 1.04 7.70
C VAL A 81 -8.58 0.64 6.24
N PHE A 82 -8.38 1.62 5.36
CA PHE A 82 -8.44 1.42 3.92
C PHE A 82 -7.32 2.13 3.19
N SER A 83 -6.82 1.54 2.12
CA SER A 83 -5.98 2.17 1.11
C SER A 83 -6.28 1.63 -0.28
N ASN A 84 -6.26 2.51 -1.30
CA ASN A 84 -6.32 2.11 -2.70
C ASN A 84 -4.94 1.89 -3.33
N SER A 85 -3.87 2.15 -2.60
CA SER A 85 -2.50 2.02 -3.09
C SER A 85 -1.99 0.58 -2.95
N ASP A 86 -1.48 0.00 -4.04
CA ASP A 86 -0.83 -1.32 -4.02
C ASP A 86 0.37 -1.37 -3.08
N HIS A 87 1.07 -0.24 -2.93
CA HIS A 87 2.22 -0.13 -2.03
C HIS A 87 1.85 -0.28 -0.56
N LEU A 88 0.65 0.15 -0.18
CA LEU A 88 0.20 0.26 1.21
C LEU A 88 -0.68 -0.92 1.66
N GLN A 89 -0.96 -1.90 0.78
CA GLN A 89 -1.88 -3.00 1.13
C GLN A 89 -1.40 -3.79 2.35
N THR A 90 -0.09 -4.03 2.48
CA THR A 90 0.43 -4.82 3.59
C THR A 90 0.40 -4.05 4.91
N SER A 91 0.88 -2.80 4.93
CA SER A 91 0.84 -1.97 6.14
C SER A 91 -0.59 -1.70 6.60
N THR A 92 -1.49 -1.42 5.66
CA THR A 92 -2.93 -1.22 5.93
C THR A 92 -3.59 -2.49 6.48
N ALA A 93 -3.27 -3.67 5.92
CA ALA A 93 -3.82 -4.93 6.39
C ALA A 93 -3.36 -5.28 7.82
N ILE A 94 -2.08 -5.08 8.14
CA ILE A 94 -1.53 -5.28 9.48
C ILE A 94 -2.21 -4.34 10.48
N CYS A 95 -2.32 -3.06 10.14
CA CYS A 95 -2.97 -2.06 10.97
C CYS A 95 -4.46 -2.42 11.23
N ALA A 96 -5.21 -2.78 10.19
CA ALA A 96 -6.60 -3.18 10.35
C ALA A 96 -6.75 -4.43 11.24
N GLN A 97 -5.87 -5.42 11.10
CA GLN A 97 -5.88 -6.61 11.96
C GLN A 97 -5.58 -6.28 13.43
N PHE A 98 -4.67 -5.36 13.70
CA PHE A 98 -4.38 -4.92 15.06
C PHE A 98 -5.64 -4.39 15.77
N PHE A 99 -6.47 -3.63 15.07
CA PHE A 99 -7.74 -3.11 15.58
C PHE A 99 -8.90 -4.12 15.50
N GLY A 100 -8.65 -5.39 15.15
CA GLY A 100 -9.68 -6.42 15.03
C GLY A 100 -10.69 -6.18 13.91
N LEU A 101 -10.34 -5.40 12.88
CA LEU A 101 -11.21 -5.02 11.78
C LEU A 101 -11.16 -6.03 10.62
N PRO A 102 -12.23 -6.15 9.81
CA PRO A 102 -12.18 -6.90 8.58
C PRO A 102 -11.04 -6.39 7.67
N ALA A 103 -10.15 -7.26 7.27
CA ALA A 103 -8.98 -6.93 6.47
C ALA A 103 -8.61 -8.06 5.52
N LYS A 104 -7.79 -7.73 4.51
CA LYS A 104 -7.06 -8.75 3.76
C LYS A 104 -6.03 -9.42 4.69
N ASP A 105 -5.76 -10.70 4.46
CA ASP A 105 -4.63 -11.35 5.12
C ASP A 105 -3.32 -10.64 4.69
N TRP A 106 -2.60 -10.06 5.65
CA TRP A 106 -1.37 -9.33 5.37
C TRP A 106 -0.29 -10.21 4.73
N ASN A 107 -0.27 -11.51 5.03
CA ASN A 107 0.65 -12.47 4.45
C ASN A 107 0.36 -12.65 2.94
N VAL A 108 -0.92 -12.65 2.57
CA VAL A 108 -1.34 -12.68 1.16
C VAL A 108 -0.95 -11.37 0.47
N THR A 109 -1.19 -10.22 1.11
CA THR A 109 -0.83 -8.91 0.52
C THR A 109 0.67 -8.75 0.33
N LEU A 110 1.49 -9.23 1.30
CA LEU A 110 2.94 -9.24 1.20
C LEU A 110 3.43 -10.10 0.02
N LYS A 111 2.89 -11.32 -0.10
CA LYS A 111 3.25 -12.24 -1.19
C LYS A 111 2.82 -11.69 -2.55
N ALA A 112 1.64 -11.08 -2.65
CA ALA A 112 1.14 -10.48 -3.88
C ALA A 112 1.97 -9.26 -4.34
N LYS A 113 2.45 -8.43 -3.39
CA LYS A 113 3.27 -7.26 -3.66
C LYS A 113 4.69 -7.64 -4.12
N ASN A 114 5.27 -8.67 -3.54
CA ASN A 114 6.63 -9.11 -3.80
C ASN A 114 6.67 -10.11 -4.95
N LYS A 115 7.21 -9.68 -6.09
CA LYS A 115 7.25 -10.48 -7.33
C LYS A 115 7.96 -11.83 -7.16
N TYR A 116 9.00 -11.88 -6.35
CA TYR A 116 9.73 -13.11 -6.08
C TYR A 116 8.88 -14.07 -5.24
N LEU A 117 8.27 -13.61 -4.15
CA LEU A 117 7.37 -14.42 -3.33
C LEU A 117 6.16 -14.91 -4.12
N THR A 118 5.59 -14.08 -5.00
CA THR A 118 4.52 -14.50 -5.91
C THR A 118 4.97 -15.69 -6.76
N ARG A 119 6.18 -15.61 -7.36
CA ARG A 119 6.73 -16.71 -8.17
C ARG A 119 6.94 -17.99 -7.37
N GLN A 120 7.44 -17.88 -6.14
CA GLN A 120 7.59 -19.04 -5.26
C GLN A 120 6.24 -19.71 -4.98
N VAL A 121 5.20 -18.94 -4.62
CA VAL A 121 3.85 -19.50 -4.37
C VAL A 121 3.29 -20.19 -5.62
N LEU A 122 3.46 -19.60 -6.81
CA LEU A 122 3.00 -20.22 -8.05
C LEU A 122 3.71 -21.56 -8.32
N ASN A 123 5.02 -21.62 -8.09
CA ASN A 123 5.81 -22.86 -8.22
C ASN A 123 5.37 -23.92 -7.20
N GLU A 124 5.22 -23.56 -5.93
CA GLU A 124 4.76 -24.47 -4.86
C GLU A 124 3.37 -25.08 -5.16
N LYS A 125 2.53 -24.33 -5.85
CA LYS A 125 1.19 -24.76 -6.26
C LYS A 125 1.16 -25.43 -7.64
N SER A 126 2.31 -25.61 -8.29
CA SER A 126 2.43 -26.15 -9.65
C SER A 126 1.57 -25.39 -10.67
N LEU A 127 1.41 -24.08 -10.48
CA LEU A 127 0.68 -23.20 -11.39
C LEU A 127 1.60 -22.69 -12.51
N PRO A 128 1.08 -22.40 -13.71
CA PRO A 128 1.85 -21.81 -14.79
C PRO A 128 2.61 -20.57 -14.31
N ASN A 129 3.92 -20.57 -14.54
CA ASN A 129 4.79 -19.51 -14.04
C ASN A 129 5.99 -19.29 -14.96
N THR A 130 6.55 -18.07 -14.96
CA THR A 130 7.81 -17.76 -15.62
C THR A 130 8.98 -18.12 -14.71
N GLN A 131 10.02 -18.73 -15.25
CA GLN A 131 11.27 -18.97 -14.53
C GLN A 131 11.81 -17.66 -13.96
N SER A 132 12.33 -17.71 -12.77
CA SER A 132 12.82 -16.51 -12.09
C SER A 132 13.89 -16.84 -11.06
N VAL A 133 14.85 -15.95 -10.93
CA VAL A 133 15.92 -16.03 -9.93
C VAL A 133 16.00 -14.71 -9.17
N LEU A 134 16.27 -14.78 -7.88
CA LEU A 134 16.54 -13.59 -7.08
C LEU A 134 18.02 -13.23 -7.23
N LEU A 135 18.30 -12.02 -7.70
CA LEU A 135 19.65 -11.49 -7.81
C LEU A 135 20.08 -10.82 -6.50
N SER A 136 21.28 -11.13 -6.06
CA SER A 136 21.98 -10.47 -4.96
C SER A 136 23.06 -9.55 -5.52
N ARG A 137 23.39 -8.48 -4.80
CA ARG A 137 24.55 -7.62 -5.14
C ARG A 137 25.89 -8.31 -4.85
N GLU A 138 25.87 -9.35 -4.04
CA GLU A 138 27.08 -10.02 -3.53
C GLU A 138 27.53 -11.19 -4.38
N SER A 139 26.71 -11.65 -5.32
CA SER A 139 27.01 -12.81 -6.16
C SER A 139 26.73 -12.55 -7.63
N ALA A 140 27.61 -13.05 -8.50
CA ALA A 140 27.32 -13.05 -9.92
C ALA A 140 26.04 -13.86 -10.20
N PRO A 141 25.12 -13.37 -11.04
CA PRO A 141 23.91 -14.11 -11.34
C PRO A 141 24.24 -15.37 -12.13
N VAL A 142 23.73 -16.51 -11.66
CA VAL A 142 23.73 -17.77 -12.40
C VAL A 142 22.33 -18.01 -12.92
N PHE A 143 22.19 -18.09 -14.24
CA PHE A 143 20.93 -18.40 -14.91
C PHE A 143 21.01 -19.82 -15.47
N ASP A 144 20.01 -20.65 -15.21
CA ASP A 144 19.80 -21.96 -15.84
C ASP A 144 18.63 -21.92 -16.84
N PHE A 145 18.37 -20.74 -17.39
CA PHE A 145 17.39 -20.48 -18.43
C PHE A 145 17.92 -19.50 -19.49
N ASP A 146 17.33 -19.58 -20.69
CA ASP A 146 17.80 -18.85 -21.87
C ASP A 146 17.46 -17.35 -21.84
N PHE A 147 18.26 -16.54 -22.58
CA PHE A 147 17.96 -15.16 -22.89
C PHE A 147 16.93 -15.04 -24.02
N PRO A 148 16.13 -13.95 -24.07
CA PRO A 148 16.25 -12.72 -23.28
C PRO A 148 15.64 -12.84 -21.87
N VAL A 149 16.20 -12.09 -20.93
CA VAL A 149 15.68 -11.99 -19.54
C VAL A 149 15.22 -10.56 -19.23
N VAL A 150 14.40 -10.43 -18.19
CA VAL A 150 13.96 -9.12 -17.67
C VAL A 150 14.36 -8.99 -16.21
N ALA A 151 15.25 -8.03 -15.91
CA ALA A 151 15.57 -7.68 -14.54
C ALA A 151 14.58 -6.62 -14.04
N LYS A 152 14.06 -6.81 -12.82
CA LYS A 152 13.13 -5.87 -12.19
C LYS A 152 13.21 -5.93 -10.68
N PRO A 153 12.89 -4.83 -9.95
CA PRO A 153 12.81 -4.85 -8.51
C PRO A 153 11.81 -5.91 -8.02
N LYS A 154 12.14 -6.59 -6.92
CA LYS A 154 11.21 -7.55 -6.28
C LYS A 154 9.91 -6.87 -5.84
N GLU A 155 10.00 -5.60 -5.44
CA GLU A 155 8.89 -4.73 -5.07
C GLU A 155 8.92 -3.47 -5.94
N GLY A 156 7.77 -2.90 -6.24
CA GLY A 156 7.63 -1.74 -7.09
C GLY A 156 6.44 -1.87 -8.03
N VAL A 157 5.95 -0.73 -8.52
CA VAL A 157 4.80 -0.62 -9.42
C VAL A 157 5.18 0.19 -10.66
N ALA A 158 4.27 0.28 -11.62
CA ALA A 158 4.39 1.10 -12.83
C ALA A 158 5.66 0.83 -13.66
N SER A 159 6.19 -0.38 -13.60
CA SER A 159 7.39 -0.79 -14.36
C SER A 159 8.64 0.08 -14.10
N LEU A 160 8.70 0.77 -12.97
CA LEU A 160 9.89 1.50 -12.56
C LEU A 160 11.08 0.54 -12.43
N ASP A 161 12.25 0.97 -12.90
CA ASP A 161 13.51 0.23 -12.87
C ASP A 161 13.48 -1.15 -13.54
N VAL A 162 12.56 -1.38 -14.47
CA VAL A 162 12.53 -2.60 -15.29
C VAL A 162 13.53 -2.47 -16.44
N GLN A 163 14.48 -3.39 -16.50
CA GLN A 163 15.51 -3.40 -17.54
C GLN A 163 15.49 -4.71 -18.33
N PRO A 164 15.33 -4.65 -19.68
CA PRO A 164 15.53 -5.82 -20.54
C PRO A 164 17.03 -6.07 -20.73
N ASP A 165 17.49 -7.29 -20.50
CA ASP A 165 18.82 -7.74 -20.90
C ASP A 165 18.68 -8.68 -22.12
N ARG A 166 19.33 -8.32 -23.22
CA ARG A 166 19.28 -9.02 -24.52
C ARG A 166 20.62 -9.64 -24.90
N ARG A 167 21.44 -9.99 -23.94
CA ARG A 167 22.71 -10.66 -24.26
C ARG A 167 22.51 -11.89 -25.10
#